data_f7ac0353e872495ab7fe4a9d69926585
#
_entry.id   f7ac0353e872495ab7fe4a9d69926585
#
_cell.length_a   1.000
_cell.length_b   1.000
_cell.length_c   1.000
_cell.angle_alpha   90.00
_cell.angle_beta   90.00
_cell.angle_gamma   90.00
#
_symmetry.space_group_name_H-M   'P 1'
#
loop_
_entity.id
_entity.type
_entity.pdbx_description
1 polymer ?
#
loop_
_entity_poly.entity_id
_entity_poly.type
_entity_poly.pdbx_seq_one_letter_code
_entity_poly.pdbx_strand_id
1 'polypeptide(L)'
;MQGGQELAAHELLKNYIMRYIQPAERRDDARTMWEDMERTVGSSMDKFIKHYATHRFGDTRDKYNSPYQAIQKATHGQKIGELFDDIKLKSEYYSKIIHPDKGEEGNCNEIEYAIFNFFRTKRFEQFRPILLSLIHQRSLGKLSSEKYELTLKYIYNFFVCYTIIGEEKSNKLEDVVFKYARMLEDSYSDELLQEFANNLKRKIPSYEWFLNAFKNVGWSNHYDLYKGEKNKTRVQIILEVIETFESQAHNAHDFTVEHILPDSDGITNAQIGNLIPLEDVLNRNCANKSFVAKCDFYERSSFTSARGIATRFREKPFDPSKRTEYLAKLMVTRDSMQFVRHLKFYHTPEDHREVFSF
;
A
#
# COMPACT_ATOMS: atom_id res chain seq x y z
N MET A 1 -27.08 0.04 -40.44
CA MET A 1 -25.66 -0.28 -40.17
C MET A 1 -25.56 -0.57 -38.69
N GLN A 2 -25.49 -1.86 -38.33
CA GLN A 2 -25.24 -2.26 -36.96
C GLN A 2 -23.76 -1.90 -36.66
N GLY A 3 -23.52 -0.95 -35.78
CA GLY A 3 -22.20 -0.66 -35.27
C GLY A 3 -21.68 -1.90 -34.55
N GLY A 4 -20.69 -2.56 -35.14
CA GLY A 4 -20.00 -3.66 -34.45
C GLY A 4 -19.41 -3.12 -33.14
N GLN A 5 -19.75 -3.75 -32.05
CA GLN A 5 -19.19 -3.44 -30.75
C GLN A 5 -17.66 -3.69 -30.82
N GLU A 6 -16.86 -2.68 -30.53
CA GLU A 6 -15.40 -2.80 -30.54
C GLU A 6 -15.00 -3.86 -29.52
N LEU A 7 -14.25 -4.89 -29.94
CA LEU A 7 -13.83 -5.97 -29.07
C LEU A 7 -12.93 -5.42 -27.95
N ALA A 8 -13.11 -5.91 -26.75
CA ALA A 8 -12.30 -5.56 -25.59
C ALA A 8 -10.81 -5.93 -25.80
N ALA A 9 -9.89 -5.23 -25.13
CA ALA A 9 -8.45 -5.44 -25.33
C ALA A 9 -8.01 -6.88 -25.03
N HIS A 10 -8.61 -7.52 -24.03
CA HIS A 10 -8.32 -8.90 -23.68
C HIS A 10 -8.82 -9.89 -24.74
N GLU A 11 -9.96 -9.64 -25.37
CA GLU A 11 -10.50 -10.49 -26.45
C GLU A 11 -9.63 -10.41 -27.70
N LEU A 12 -9.18 -9.19 -28.07
CA LEU A 12 -8.25 -9.00 -29.18
C LEU A 12 -6.94 -9.75 -28.94
N LEU A 13 -6.42 -9.69 -27.70
CA LEU A 13 -5.19 -10.39 -27.34
C LEU A 13 -5.37 -11.90 -27.32
N LYS A 14 -6.50 -12.42 -26.83
CA LYS A 14 -6.87 -13.83 -26.91
C LYS A 14 -6.82 -14.33 -28.35
N ASN A 15 -7.51 -13.62 -29.24
CA ASN A 15 -7.58 -13.98 -30.65
C ASN A 15 -6.19 -13.96 -31.32
N TYR A 16 -5.35 -12.96 -30.98
CA TYR A 16 -3.97 -12.87 -31.47
C TYR A 16 -3.15 -14.07 -31.00
N ILE A 17 -3.16 -14.43 -29.74
CA ILE A 17 -2.43 -15.56 -29.17
C ILE A 17 -2.92 -16.88 -29.83
N MET A 18 -4.23 -17.12 -29.85
CA MET A 18 -4.79 -18.35 -30.44
C MET A 18 -4.46 -18.52 -31.93
N ARG A 19 -4.34 -17.40 -32.66
CA ARG A 19 -3.99 -17.42 -34.07
C ARG A 19 -2.52 -17.80 -34.34
N TYR A 20 -1.60 -17.30 -33.49
CA TYR A 20 -0.17 -17.36 -33.76
C TYR A 20 0.62 -18.30 -32.86
N ILE A 21 0.00 -18.92 -31.84
CA ILE A 21 0.68 -19.87 -30.94
C ILE A 21 1.14 -21.09 -31.71
N GLN A 22 2.38 -21.53 -31.44
CA GLN A 22 3.01 -22.69 -32.06
C GLN A 22 3.61 -23.60 -30.97
N PRO A 23 3.63 -24.91 -31.16
CA PRO A 23 2.93 -25.62 -32.27
C PRO A 23 1.40 -25.53 -32.14
N ALA A 24 0.70 -25.82 -33.24
CA ALA A 24 -0.77 -25.65 -33.31
C ALA A 24 -1.54 -26.50 -32.27
N GLU A 25 -0.97 -27.62 -31.87
CA GLU A 25 -1.49 -28.53 -30.84
C GLU A 25 -1.63 -27.84 -29.46
N ARG A 26 -0.84 -26.81 -29.19
CA ARG A 26 -0.95 -26.02 -27.94
C ARG A 26 -2.20 -25.13 -27.86
N ARG A 27 -2.97 -24.99 -28.95
CA ARG A 27 -4.14 -24.07 -28.99
C ARG A 27 -5.24 -24.46 -28.03
N ASP A 28 -5.52 -25.75 -27.90
CA ASP A 28 -6.60 -26.22 -27.02
C ASP A 28 -6.19 -26.05 -25.55
N ASP A 29 -4.95 -26.37 -25.20
CA ASP A 29 -4.41 -26.10 -23.88
C ASP A 29 -4.40 -24.59 -23.57
N ALA A 30 -3.96 -23.77 -24.53
CA ALA A 30 -3.94 -22.32 -24.38
C ALA A 30 -5.35 -21.73 -24.20
N ARG A 31 -6.35 -22.30 -24.88
CA ARG A 31 -7.76 -21.89 -24.71
C ARG A 31 -8.24 -22.18 -23.29
N THR A 32 -7.99 -23.37 -22.79
CA THR A 32 -8.35 -23.78 -21.42
C THR A 32 -7.64 -22.88 -20.39
N MET A 33 -6.35 -22.62 -20.56
CA MET A 33 -5.59 -21.73 -19.68
C MET A 33 -6.11 -20.30 -19.74
N TRP A 34 -6.54 -19.81 -20.90
CA TRP A 34 -7.14 -18.48 -21.04
C TRP A 34 -8.49 -18.39 -20.29
N GLU A 35 -9.33 -19.40 -20.41
CA GLU A 35 -10.59 -19.48 -19.68
C GLU A 35 -10.37 -19.51 -18.16
N ASP A 36 -9.32 -20.19 -17.71
CA ASP A 36 -8.91 -20.16 -16.30
C ASP A 36 -8.47 -18.76 -15.85
N MET A 37 -7.72 -18.03 -16.67
CA MET A 37 -7.36 -16.64 -16.39
C MET A 37 -8.61 -15.74 -16.33
N GLU A 38 -9.54 -15.88 -17.30
CA GLU A 38 -10.82 -15.15 -17.29
C GLU A 38 -11.64 -15.42 -16.02
N ARG A 39 -11.64 -16.66 -15.54
CA ARG A 39 -12.31 -17.05 -14.29
C ARG A 39 -11.64 -16.43 -13.06
N THR A 40 -10.32 -16.45 -13.03
CA THR A 40 -9.53 -16.01 -11.87
C THR A 40 -9.45 -14.48 -11.76
N VAL A 41 -9.27 -13.78 -12.88
CA VAL A 41 -9.19 -12.30 -12.92
C VAL A 41 -10.59 -11.67 -13.03
N GLY A 42 -11.55 -12.40 -13.59
CA GLY A 42 -12.95 -11.98 -13.72
C GLY A 42 -13.12 -10.71 -14.56
N SER A 43 -14.02 -9.84 -14.12
CA SER A 43 -14.33 -8.57 -14.79
C SER A 43 -13.16 -7.58 -14.90
N SER A 44 -12.00 -7.91 -14.30
CA SER A 44 -10.81 -7.07 -14.35
C SER A 44 -9.84 -7.41 -15.48
N MET A 45 -10.21 -8.30 -16.44
CA MET A 45 -9.32 -8.72 -17.52
C MET A 45 -8.77 -7.55 -18.36
N ASP A 46 -9.59 -6.59 -18.76
CA ASP A 46 -9.09 -5.41 -19.50
C ASP A 46 -8.12 -4.54 -18.69
N LYS A 47 -8.41 -4.38 -17.40
CA LYS A 47 -7.49 -3.68 -16.47
C LYS A 47 -6.20 -4.47 -16.32
N PHE A 48 -6.28 -5.79 -16.23
CA PHE A 48 -5.09 -6.65 -16.19
C PHE A 48 -4.22 -6.44 -17.43
N ILE A 49 -4.80 -6.55 -18.64
CA ILE A 49 -4.06 -6.36 -19.89
C ILE A 49 -3.40 -4.97 -19.96
N LYS A 50 -4.13 -3.92 -19.52
CA LYS A 50 -3.57 -2.57 -19.42
C LYS A 50 -2.37 -2.52 -18.47
N HIS A 51 -2.50 -3.05 -17.26
CA HIS A 51 -1.43 -3.04 -16.26
C HIS A 51 -0.26 -3.94 -16.64
N TYR A 52 -0.53 -5.06 -17.31
CA TYR A 52 0.49 -5.93 -17.89
C TYR A 52 1.30 -5.19 -18.97
N ALA A 53 0.64 -4.53 -19.90
CA ALA A 53 1.32 -3.74 -20.93
C ALA A 53 2.22 -2.66 -20.32
N THR A 54 1.72 -1.97 -19.29
CA THR A 54 2.47 -0.94 -18.56
C THR A 54 3.67 -1.55 -17.80
N HIS A 55 3.47 -2.67 -17.12
CA HIS A 55 4.50 -3.39 -16.42
C HIS A 55 5.65 -3.84 -17.33
N ARG A 56 5.32 -4.36 -18.52
CA ARG A 56 6.32 -4.89 -19.47
C ARG A 56 6.98 -3.82 -20.33
N PHE A 57 6.24 -2.77 -20.72
CA PHE A 57 6.67 -1.83 -21.75
C PHE A 57 6.74 -0.37 -21.26
N GLY A 58 6.38 -0.11 -20.02
CA GLY A 58 6.29 1.24 -19.45
C GLY A 58 5.05 1.99 -19.92
N ASP A 59 5.09 3.32 -19.86
CA ASP A 59 4.00 4.14 -20.38
C ASP A 59 3.96 4.08 -21.93
N THR A 60 2.89 3.51 -22.45
CA THR A 60 2.72 3.29 -23.88
C THR A 60 1.61 4.17 -24.49
N ARG A 61 0.96 5.03 -23.69
CA ARG A 61 -0.22 5.81 -24.08
C ARG A 61 0.08 6.77 -25.25
N ASP A 62 1.27 7.34 -25.28
CA ASP A 62 1.67 8.27 -26.37
C ASP A 62 2.08 7.54 -27.66
N LYS A 63 2.32 6.23 -27.61
CA LYS A 63 2.83 5.44 -28.73
C LYS A 63 1.79 4.57 -29.39
N TYR A 64 0.81 4.11 -28.64
CA TYR A 64 -0.17 3.11 -29.06
C TYR A 64 -1.58 3.49 -28.62
N ASN A 65 -2.55 3.23 -29.48
CA ASN A 65 -3.96 3.56 -29.24
C ASN A 65 -4.63 2.63 -28.21
N SER A 66 -4.02 1.45 -27.94
CA SER A 66 -4.55 0.51 -26.97
C SER A 66 -3.45 -0.37 -26.35
N PRO A 67 -3.70 -0.95 -25.14
CA PRO A 67 -2.80 -1.92 -24.53
C PRO A 67 -2.53 -3.13 -25.42
N TYR A 68 -3.54 -3.61 -26.15
CA TYR A 68 -3.38 -4.69 -27.13
C TYR A 68 -2.35 -4.34 -28.22
N GLN A 69 -2.45 -3.16 -28.81
CA GLN A 69 -1.49 -2.73 -29.83
C GLN A 69 -0.08 -2.60 -29.27
N ALA A 70 0.06 -2.14 -28.04
CA ALA A 70 1.36 -2.08 -27.36
C ALA A 70 1.98 -3.47 -27.24
N ILE A 71 1.23 -4.46 -26.77
CA ILE A 71 1.69 -5.84 -26.63
C ILE A 71 2.02 -6.43 -28.00
N GLN A 72 1.11 -6.33 -28.97
CA GLN A 72 1.27 -6.89 -30.32
C GLN A 72 2.53 -6.36 -31.01
N LYS A 73 2.77 -5.05 -30.98
CA LYS A 73 3.91 -4.43 -31.64
C LYS A 73 5.24 -4.70 -30.92
N ALA A 74 5.22 -4.65 -29.57
CA ALA A 74 6.41 -4.92 -28.77
C ALA A 74 6.86 -6.39 -28.83
N THR A 75 5.94 -7.31 -29.14
CA THR A 75 6.20 -8.74 -29.22
C THR A 75 6.23 -9.28 -30.64
N HIS A 76 6.20 -8.40 -31.62
CA HIS A 76 6.25 -8.80 -33.04
C HIS A 76 7.55 -9.57 -33.33
N GLY A 77 7.40 -10.80 -33.86
CA GLY A 77 8.52 -11.69 -34.12
C GLY A 77 9.01 -12.52 -32.93
N GLN A 78 8.46 -12.31 -31.74
CA GLN A 78 8.73 -13.16 -30.58
C GLN A 78 7.90 -14.46 -30.63
N LYS A 79 8.36 -15.45 -29.87
CA LYS A 79 7.59 -16.69 -29.67
C LYS A 79 6.33 -16.40 -28.88
N ILE A 80 5.18 -16.50 -29.53
CA ILE A 80 3.87 -16.24 -28.92
C ILE A 80 3.62 -17.14 -27.70
N GLY A 81 4.16 -18.36 -27.69
CA GLY A 81 4.08 -19.24 -26.52
C GLY A 81 4.73 -18.63 -25.28
N GLU A 82 5.92 -18.03 -25.43
CA GLU A 82 6.62 -17.37 -24.31
C GLU A 82 5.85 -16.14 -23.79
N LEU A 83 5.27 -15.35 -24.70
CA LEU A 83 4.40 -14.25 -24.34
C LEU A 83 3.17 -14.74 -23.54
N PHE A 84 2.55 -15.82 -24.00
CA PHE A 84 1.37 -16.38 -23.36
C PHE A 84 1.71 -16.93 -21.96
N ASP A 85 2.80 -17.65 -21.84
CA ASP A 85 3.28 -18.19 -20.56
C ASP A 85 3.57 -17.04 -19.55
N ASP A 86 4.16 -15.92 -20.02
CA ASP A 86 4.37 -14.73 -19.17
C ASP A 86 3.05 -14.06 -18.76
N ILE A 87 2.11 -13.89 -19.69
CA ILE A 87 0.77 -13.34 -19.39
C ILE A 87 0.05 -14.20 -18.34
N LYS A 88 0.08 -15.53 -18.52
CA LYS A 88 -0.53 -16.46 -17.56
C LYS A 88 0.08 -16.31 -16.17
N LEU A 89 1.39 -16.33 -16.06
CA LEU A 89 2.10 -16.14 -14.78
C LEU A 89 1.72 -14.80 -14.13
N LYS A 90 1.69 -13.73 -14.90
CA LYS A 90 1.33 -12.40 -14.38
C LYS A 90 -0.15 -12.29 -14.01
N SER A 91 -1.03 -13.07 -14.65
CA SER A 91 -2.45 -13.12 -14.25
C SER A 91 -2.65 -13.72 -12.86
N GLU A 92 -1.84 -14.71 -12.47
CA GLU A 92 -1.84 -15.28 -11.13
C GLU A 92 -1.39 -14.25 -10.08
N TYR A 93 -0.33 -13.49 -10.37
CA TYR A 93 0.10 -12.39 -9.51
C TYR A 93 -0.93 -11.27 -9.44
N TYR A 94 -1.56 -10.95 -10.56
CA TYR A 94 -2.61 -9.93 -10.60
C TYR A 94 -3.83 -10.33 -9.79
N SER A 95 -4.24 -11.58 -9.90
CA SER A 95 -5.32 -12.15 -9.07
C SER A 95 -5.03 -12.01 -7.59
N LYS A 96 -3.80 -12.34 -7.17
CA LYS A 96 -3.34 -12.13 -5.79
C LYS A 96 -3.48 -10.68 -5.32
N ILE A 97 -3.20 -9.70 -6.19
CA ILE A 97 -3.32 -8.27 -5.86
C ILE A 97 -4.78 -7.84 -5.74
N ILE A 98 -5.67 -8.32 -6.63
CA ILE A 98 -7.07 -7.87 -6.69
C ILE A 98 -8.05 -8.72 -5.88
N HIS A 99 -7.68 -9.96 -5.57
CA HIS A 99 -8.41 -10.92 -4.74
C HIS A 99 -7.49 -11.49 -3.65
N PRO A 100 -6.96 -10.61 -2.74
CA PRO A 100 -6.09 -11.09 -1.69
C PRO A 100 -6.86 -11.99 -0.72
N ASP A 101 -6.26 -13.14 -0.40
CA ASP A 101 -6.79 -14.12 0.55
C ASP A 101 -5.69 -14.57 1.51
N LYS A 102 -6.02 -14.62 2.82
CA LYS A 102 -5.15 -15.05 3.91
C LYS A 102 -5.59 -16.36 4.59
N GLY A 103 -6.55 -17.08 4.02
CA GLY A 103 -7.00 -18.37 4.54
C GLY A 103 -5.87 -19.42 4.57
N GLU A 104 -6.16 -20.63 5.08
CA GLU A 104 -5.16 -21.71 5.16
C GLU A 104 -4.55 -22.07 3.78
N GLU A 105 -5.36 -21.99 2.72
CA GLU A 105 -4.93 -22.11 1.32
C GLU A 105 -4.78 -20.75 0.64
N GLY A 106 -4.67 -19.67 1.43
CA GLY A 106 -4.63 -18.30 0.95
C GLY A 106 -3.39 -17.98 0.14
N ASN A 107 -3.54 -17.02 -0.78
CA ASN A 107 -2.49 -16.62 -1.71
C ASN A 107 -1.57 -15.52 -1.17
N CYS A 108 -1.87 -14.94 0.01
CA CYS A 108 -1.16 -13.82 0.62
C CYS A 108 -0.62 -14.16 2.02
N ASN A 109 0.57 -13.64 2.33
CA ASN A 109 0.96 -13.50 3.71
C ASN A 109 0.22 -12.32 4.38
N GLU A 110 0.37 -12.15 5.70
CA GLU A 110 -0.32 -11.10 6.47
C GLU A 110 -0.09 -9.68 5.94
N ILE A 111 1.14 -9.36 5.54
CA ILE A 111 1.53 -8.03 5.04
C ILE A 111 0.94 -7.79 3.65
N GLU A 112 1.06 -8.77 2.77
CA GLU A 112 0.47 -8.72 1.43
C GLU A 112 -1.04 -8.55 1.51
N TYR A 113 -1.71 -9.35 2.36
CA TYR A 113 -3.15 -9.26 2.54
C TYR A 113 -3.57 -7.87 3.02
N ALA A 114 -2.94 -7.36 4.06
CA ALA A 114 -3.28 -6.05 4.62
C ALA A 114 -3.16 -4.94 3.56
N ILE A 115 -2.04 -4.90 2.83
CA ILE A 115 -1.75 -3.85 1.87
C ILE A 115 -2.60 -3.99 0.58
N PHE A 116 -2.72 -5.20 0.03
CA PHE A 116 -3.52 -5.41 -1.18
C PHE A 116 -5.01 -5.22 -0.91
N ASN A 117 -5.50 -5.68 0.25
CA ASN A 117 -6.89 -5.45 0.66
C ASN A 117 -7.18 -3.96 0.86
N PHE A 118 -6.25 -3.19 1.44
CA PHE A 118 -6.37 -1.74 1.53
C PHE A 118 -6.51 -1.10 0.15
N PHE A 119 -5.60 -1.39 -0.79
CA PHE A 119 -5.66 -0.83 -2.14
C PHE A 119 -6.93 -1.27 -2.89
N ARG A 120 -7.35 -2.52 -2.74
CA ARG A 120 -8.60 -3.03 -3.31
C ARG A 120 -9.82 -2.26 -2.77
N THR A 121 -9.94 -2.17 -1.43
CA THR A 121 -11.08 -1.54 -0.76
C THR A 121 -11.19 -0.06 -1.08
N LYS A 122 -10.04 0.62 -1.16
CA LYS A 122 -9.97 2.04 -1.51
C LYS A 122 -9.95 2.29 -3.04
N ARG A 123 -10.00 1.24 -3.86
CA ARG A 123 -10.01 1.28 -5.34
C ARG A 123 -8.78 1.97 -5.94
N PHE A 124 -7.59 1.79 -5.33
CA PHE A 124 -6.35 2.33 -5.85
C PHE A 124 -5.64 1.30 -6.74
N GLU A 125 -5.44 1.65 -8.00
CA GLU A 125 -4.91 0.76 -9.03
C GLU A 125 -3.51 1.15 -9.51
N GLN A 126 -3.05 2.35 -9.19
CA GLN A 126 -1.85 2.96 -9.78
C GLN A 126 -0.57 2.15 -9.52
N PHE A 127 -0.49 1.47 -8.39
CA PHE A 127 0.68 0.66 -8.04
C PHE A 127 0.66 -0.77 -8.62
N ARG A 128 -0.44 -1.23 -9.23
CA ARG A 128 -0.53 -2.61 -9.75
C ARG A 128 0.59 -2.98 -10.71
N PRO A 129 1.04 -2.13 -11.66
CA PRO A 129 2.15 -2.48 -12.54
C PRO A 129 3.45 -2.77 -11.80
N ILE A 130 3.81 -1.97 -10.80
CA ILE A 130 5.05 -2.20 -10.05
C ILE A 130 4.92 -3.37 -9.06
N LEU A 131 3.74 -3.62 -8.52
CA LEU A 131 3.48 -4.79 -7.69
C LEU A 131 3.68 -6.08 -8.47
N LEU A 132 3.30 -6.14 -9.75
CA LEU A 132 3.60 -7.28 -10.62
C LEU A 132 5.11 -7.53 -10.73
N SER A 133 5.91 -6.47 -10.94
CA SER A 133 7.36 -6.59 -11.01
C SER A 133 7.97 -7.08 -9.68
N LEU A 134 7.53 -6.52 -8.56
CA LEU A 134 8.03 -6.89 -7.23
C LEU A 134 7.72 -8.35 -6.89
N ILE A 135 6.50 -8.82 -7.16
CA ILE A 135 6.10 -10.22 -6.95
C ILE A 135 6.95 -11.13 -7.85
N HIS A 136 7.15 -10.75 -9.11
CA HIS A 136 7.95 -11.54 -10.04
C HIS A 136 9.42 -11.61 -9.61
N GLN A 137 10.06 -10.51 -9.26
CA GLN A 137 11.46 -10.53 -8.82
C GLN A 137 11.65 -11.32 -7.51
N ARG A 138 10.64 -11.30 -6.63
CA ARG A 138 10.61 -12.16 -5.45
C ARG A 138 10.49 -13.64 -5.84
N SER A 139 9.62 -14.00 -6.78
CA SER A 139 9.44 -15.39 -7.23
C SER A 139 10.71 -15.95 -7.90
N LEU A 140 11.50 -15.09 -8.54
CA LEU A 140 12.81 -15.44 -9.11
C LEU A 140 13.95 -15.51 -8.06
N GLY A 141 13.66 -15.22 -6.78
CA GLY A 141 14.68 -15.19 -5.71
C GLY A 141 15.66 -14.00 -5.80
N LYS A 142 15.44 -13.04 -6.70
CA LYS A 142 16.29 -11.85 -6.86
C LYS A 142 15.98 -10.80 -5.79
N LEU A 143 14.71 -10.66 -5.43
CA LEU A 143 14.23 -9.80 -4.35
C LEU A 143 13.93 -10.69 -3.13
N SER A 144 14.66 -10.50 -2.02
CA SER A 144 14.41 -11.27 -0.79
C SER A 144 13.02 -10.97 -0.21
N SER A 145 12.44 -11.94 0.50
CA SER A 145 11.12 -11.77 1.13
C SER A 145 11.09 -10.59 2.09
N GLU A 146 12.15 -10.38 2.86
CA GLU A 146 12.28 -9.26 3.78
C GLU A 146 12.25 -7.90 3.06
N LYS A 147 13.08 -7.72 2.02
CA LYS A 147 13.09 -6.48 1.21
C LYS A 147 11.78 -6.26 0.47
N TYR A 148 11.15 -7.32 0.01
CA TYR A 148 9.83 -7.26 -0.63
C TYR A 148 8.77 -6.71 0.33
N GLU A 149 8.65 -7.29 1.52
CA GLU A 149 7.68 -6.85 2.52
C GLU A 149 7.92 -5.41 2.98
N LEU A 150 9.19 -5.08 3.18
CA LEU A 150 9.58 -3.73 3.49
C LEU A 150 9.19 -2.76 2.35
N THR A 151 9.39 -3.12 1.10
CA THR A 151 8.99 -2.31 -0.05
C THR A 151 7.47 -2.12 -0.11
N LEU A 152 6.69 -3.16 0.17
CA LEU A 152 5.23 -3.04 0.26
C LEU A 152 4.80 -2.06 1.36
N LYS A 153 5.39 -2.16 2.55
CA LYS A 153 5.14 -1.22 3.66
C LYS A 153 5.51 0.20 3.27
N TYR A 154 6.65 0.39 2.57
CA TYR A 154 7.06 1.69 2.08
C TYR A 154 6.04 2.29 1.10
N ILE A 155 5.63 1.53 0.09
CA ILE A 155 4.61 1.98 -0.89
C ILE A 155 3.31 2.37 -0.16
N TYR A 156 2.89 1.56 0.81
CA TYR A 156 1.69 1.82 1.60
C TYR A 156 1.83 3.11 2.42
N ASN A 157 2.90 3.27 3.19
CA ASN A 157 3.15 4.47 3.98
C ASN A 157 3.27 5.72 3.10
N PHE A 158 4.03 5.64 2.01
CA PHE A 158 4.16 6.73 1.05
C PHE A 158 2.78 7.14 0.50
N PHE A 159 1.97 6.17 0.09
CA PHE A 159 0.63 6.44 -0.43
C PHE A 159 -0.25 7.16 0.62
N VAL A 160 -0.20 6.73 1.87
CA VAL A 160 -0.94 7.38 2.96
C VAL A 160 -0.43 8.80 3.18
N CYS A 161 0.88 9.02 3.20
CA CYS A 161 1.46 10.34 3.33
C CYS A 161 1.06 11.27 2.16
N TYR A 162 1.15 10.78 0.93
CA TYR A 162 0.93 11.58 -0.27
C TYR A 162 -0.56 11.82 -0.56
N THR A 163 -1.35 10.75 -0.56
CA THR A 163 -2.76 10.82 -1.01
C THR A 163 -3.74 11.03 0.14
N ILE A 164 -3.54 10.36 1.29
CA ILE A 164 -4.50 10.46 2.40
C ILE A 164 -4.23 11.70 3.25
N ILE A 165 -2.98 11.98 3.59
CA ILE A 165 -2.60 13.14 4.40
C ILE A 165 -2.46 14.38 3.53
N GLY A 166 -1.68 14.28 2.46
CA GLY A 166 -1.40 15.40 1.55
C GLY A 166 -2.54 15.76 0.59
N GLU A 167 -3.57 14.91 0.49
CA GLU A 167 -4.71 15.07 -0.45
C GLU A 167 -4.31 15.20 -1.93
N GLU A 168 -3.11 14.71 -2.27
CA GLU A 168 -2.61 14.74 -3.63
C GLU A 168 -3.21 13.62 -4.49
N LYS A 169 -3.38 13.91 -5.78
CA LYS A 169 -3.97 12.96 -6.73
C LYS A 169 -2.99 11.83 -7.06
N SER A 170 -3.42 10.58 -6.88
CA SER A 170 -2.60 9.39 -7.11
C SER A 170 -2.15 9.20 -8.58
N ASN A 171 -2.88 9.76 -9.56
CA ASN A 171 -2.46 9.70 -10.96
C ASN A 171 -1.16 10.47 -11.25
N LYS A 172 -0.76 11.41 -10.40
CA LYS A 172 0.54 12.09 -10.49
C LYS A 172 1.74 11.17 -10.18
N LEU A 173 1.49 9.94 -9.75
CA LEU A 173 2.51 8.94 -9.45
C LEU A 173 2.79 8.02 -10.64
N GLU A 174 1.94 8.04 -11.67
CA GLU A 174 2.00 7.11 -12.81
C GLU A 174 3.34 7.16 -13.55
N ASP A 175 3.91 8.33 -13.72
CA ASP A 175 5.20 8.53 -14.38
C ASP A 175 6.33 7.75 -13.68
N VAL A 176 6.40 7.83 -12.35
CA VAL A 176 7.37 7.10 -11.55
C VAL A 176 7.05 5.61 -11.54
N VAL A 177 5.81 5.24 -11.22
CA VAL A 177 5.41 3.84 -11.09
C VAL A 177 5.60 3.07 -12.40
N PHE A 178 5.19 3.63 -13.53
CA PHE A 178 5.27 2.95 -14.83
C PHE A 178 6.71 2.78 -15.31
N LYS A 179 7.54 3.83 -15.11
CA LYS A 179 8.96 3.75 -15.42
C LYS A 179 9.64 2.62 -14.64
N TYR A 180 9.48 2.63 -13.31
CA TYR A 180 10.19 1.66 -12.47
C TYR A 180 9.57 0.26 -12.48
N ALA A 181 8.27 0.11 -12.78
CA ALA A 181 7.67 -1.20 -13.01
C ALA A 181 8.41 -1.94 -14.14
N ARG A 182 8.60 -1.28 -15.29
CA ARG A 182 9.35 -1.82 -16.42
C ARG A 182 10.81 -2.09 -16.06
N MET A 183 11.50 -1.11 -15.50
CA MET A 183 12.93 -1.24 -15.21
C MET A 183 13.23 -2.39 -14.24
N LEU A 184 12.42 -2.54 -13.17
CA LEU A 184 12.53 -3.63 -12.20
C LEU A 184 12.16 -4.98 -12.80
N GLU A 185 11.25 -5.04 -13.77
CA GLU A 185 10.93 -6.26 -14.49
C GLU A 185 12.09 -6.70 -15.41
N ASP A 186 12.65 -5.75 -16.14
CA ASP A 186 13.74 -6.04 -17.09
C ASP A 186 15.05 -6.43 -16.37
N SER A 187 15.38 -5.73 -15.27
CA SER A 187 16.64 -5.94 -14.54
C SER A 187 16.54 -5.46 -13.09
N TYR A 188 16.35 -6.37 -12.15
CA TYR A 188 16.30 -6.03 -10.74
C TYR A 188 17.70 -5.71 -10.18
N SER A 189 17.80 -4.63 -9.41
CA SER A 189 18.88 -4.38 -8.46
C SER A 189 18.39 -3.60 -7.24
N ASP A 190 19.11 -3.68 -6.13
CA ASP A 190 18.80 -2.93 -4.91
C ASP A 190 18.91 -1.42 -5.13
N GLU A 191 19.86 -0.98 -5.95
CA GLU A 191 20.06 0.43 -6.32
C GLU A 191 18.85 0.95 -7.08
N LEU A 192 18.31 0.16 -8.02
CA LEU A 192 17.13 0.52 -8.79
C LEU A 192 15.88 0.62 -7.90
N LEU A 193 15.73 -0.31 -6.95
CA LEU A 193 14.65 -0.26 -5.96
C LEU A 193 14.76 0.99 -5.08
N GLN A 194 15.99 1.35 -4.65
CA GLN A 194 16.26 2.56 -3.90
C GLN A 194 15.96 3.83 -4.71
N GLU A 195 16.31 3.82 -5.99
CA GLU A 195 16.03 4.94 -6.91
C GLU A 195 14.52 5.14 -7.08
N PHE A 196 13.74 4.06 -7.24
CA PHE A 196 12.28 4.11 -7.25
C PHE A 196 11.73 4.84 -6.02
N ALA A 197 12.13 4.40 -4.85
CA ALA A 197 11.65 4.99 -3.61
C ALA A 197 12.07 6.46 -3.45
N ASN A 198 13.29 6.82 -3.81
CA ASN A 198 13.75 8.21 -3.80
C ASN A 198 12.93 9.08 -4.75
N ASN A 199 12.51 8.55 -5.91
CA ASN A 199 11.67 9.28 -6.84
C ASN A 199 10.23 9.42 -6.34
N LEU A 200 9.67 8.43 -5.65
CA LEU A 200 8.41 8.60 -4.94
C LEU A 200 8.52 9.68 -3.86
N LYS A 201 9.56 9.62 -3.02
CA LYS A 201 9.77 10.59 -1.94
C LYS A 201 9.82 12.04 -2.46
N ARG A 202 10.46 12.28 -3.61
CA ARG A 202 10.52 13.61 -4.22
C ARG A 202 9.16 14.19 -4.63
N LYS A 203 8.09 13.37 -4.67
CA LYS A 203 6.72 13.85 -4.90
C LYS A 203 6.15 14.57 -3.68
N ILE A 204 6.68 14.34 -2.46
CA ILE A 204 6.33 15.10 -1.27
C ILE A 204 7.17 16.38 -1.26
N PRO A 205 6.55 17.58 -1.31
CA PRO A 205 7.27 18.82 -1.55
C PRO A 205 8.31 19.16 -0.46
N SER A 206 7.92 19.09 0.82
CA SER A 206 8.80 19.33 1.96
C SER A 206 8.22 18.75 3.25
N TYR A 207 9.05 18.62 4.28
CA TYR A 207 8.58 18.24 5.61
C TYR A 207 7.60 19.28 6.20
N GLU A 208 7.87 20.55 6.01
CA GLU A 208 7.00 21.62 6.51
C GLU A 208 5.60 21.55 5.87
N TRP A 209 5.54 21.34 4.56
CA TRP A 209 4.27 21.12 3.86
C TRP A 209 3.53 19.91 4.44
N PHE A 210 4.23 18.80 4.63
CA PHE A 210 3.65 17.59 5.19
C PHE A 210 3.16 17.79 6.64
N LEU A 211 3.95 18.44 7.49
CA LEU A 211 3.59 18.73 8.87
C LEU A 211 2.34 19.59 8.96
N ASN A 212 2.23 20.60 8.09
CA ASN A 212 1.03 21.45 8.05
C ASN A 212 -0.21 20.65 7.62
N ALA A 213 -0.09 19.76 6.63
CA ALA A 213 -1.18 18.86 6.24
C ALA A 213 -1.54 17.88 7.39
N PHE A 214 -0.53 17.36 8.08
CA PHE A 214 -0.71 16.41 9.18
C PHE A 214 -1.37 17.03 10.42
N LYS A 215 -1.08 18.29 10.75
CA LYS A 215 -1.73 19.03 11.84
C LYS A 215 -3.25 19.22 11.63
N ASN A 216 -3.72 19.12 10.38
CA ASN A 216 -5.13 19.14 10.04
C ASN A 216 -5.80 17.75 10.08
N VAL A 217 -5.06 16.69 10.40
CA VAL A 217 -5.62 15.36 10.63
C VAL A 217 -6.13 15.27 12.06
N GLY A 218 -7.39 14.87 12.20
CA GLY A 218 -8.01 14.68 13.49
C GLY A 218 -9.45 14.20 13.36
N TRP A 219 -10.06 13.88 14.50
CA TRP A 219 -11.46 13.53 14.62
C TRP A 219 -12.02 13.99 15.95
N SER A 220 -13.21 14.57 15.94
CA SER A 220 -13.96 15.00 17.12
C SER A 220 -15.42 15.23 16.76
N ASN A 221 -16.30 15.04 17.70
CA ASN A 221 -17.72 15.43 17.58
C ASN A 221 -17.98 16.88 18.00
N HIS A 222 -17.00 17.58 18.58
CA HIS A 222 -17.14 18.92 19.14
C HIS A 222 -16.71 20.03 18.16
N TYR A 223 -15.78 19.75 17.24
CA TYR A 223 -15.20 20.76 16.36
C TYR A 223 -15.53 20.50 14.90
N ASP A 224 -16.14 21.45 14.21
CA ASP A 224 -16.62 21.29 12.82
C ASP A 224 -15.52 20.90 11.84
N LEU A 225 -14.29 21.39 12.03
CA LEU A 225 -13.13 21.02 11.22
C LEU A 225 -12.83 19.49 11.25
N TYR A 226 -13.12 18.85 12.37
CA TYR A 226 -12.78 17.44 12.62
C TYR A 226 -13.99 16.51 12.63
N LYS A 227 -15.23 17.04 12.46
CA LYS A 227 -16.45 16.22 12.43
C LYS A 227 -16.55 15.34 11.19
N GLY A 228 -17.29 14.27 11.35
CA GLY A 228 -17.81 13.43 10.28
C GLY A 228 -16.98 12.18 10.00
N GLU A 229 -17.61 11.26 9.28
CA GLU A 229 -17.07 9.93 9.01
C GLU A 229 -15.81 9.95 8.12
N LYS A 230 -15.70 10.94 7.22
CA LYS A 230 -14.51 11.11 6.38
C LYS A 230 -13.24 11.33 7.23
N ASN A 231 -13.34 12.24 8.23
CA ASN A 231 -12.21 12.52 9.13
C ASN A 231 -11.89 11.32 10.02
N LYS A 232 -12.90 10.64 10.55
CA LYS A 232 -12.73 9.42 11.33
C LYS A 232 -12.03 8.33 10.54
N THR A 233 -12.49 8.06 9.32
CA THR A 233 -11.86 7.08 8.42
C THR A 233 -10.41 7.45 8.10
N ARG A 234 -10.13 8.74 7.86
CA ARG A 234 -8.76 9.22 7.63
C ARG A 234 -7.86 8.95 8.83
N VAL A 235 -8.32 9.25 10.03
CA VAL A 235 -7.62 8.94 11.28
C VAL A 235 -7.40 7.44 11.43
N GLN A 236 -8.41 6.62 11.22
CA GLN A 236 -8.30 5.16 11.32
C GLN A 236 -7.22 4.61 10.37
N ILE A 237 -7.18 5.05 9.11
CA ILE A 237 -6.15 4.64 8.15
C ILE A 237 -4.75 5.00 8.66
N ILE A 238 -4.56 6.19 9.20
CA ILE A 238 -3.25 6.64 9.67
C ILE A 238 -2.81 5.86 10.92
N LEU A 239 -3.71 5.65 11.86
CA LEU A 239 -3.43 4.85 13.06
C LEU A 239 -3.10 3.40 12.70
N GLU A 240 -3.82 2.81 11.74
CA GLU A 240 -3.53 1.47 11.20
C GLU A 240 -2.11 1.39 10.60
N VAL A 241 -1.72 2.38 9.80
CA VAL A 241 -0.36 2.44 9.24
C VAL A 241 0.68 2.53 10.36
N ILE A 242 0.46 3.37 11.36
CA ILE A 242 1.38 3.53 12.50
C ILE A 242 1.54 2.18 13.22
N GLU A 243 0.44 1.49 13.53
CA GLU A 243 0.49 0.18 14.19
C GLU A 243 1.16 -0.90 13.34
N THR A 244 0.87 -0.95 12.03
CA THR A 244 1.50 -1.92 11.11
C THR A 244 3.03 -1.80 11.10
N PHE A 245 3.56 -0.61 11.36
CA PHE A 245 5.01 -0.39 11.48
C PHE A 245 5.56 -0.64 12.89
N GLU A 246 4.78 -0.39 13.93
CA GLU A 246 5.24 -0.48 15.34
C GLU A 246 5.09 -1.87 15.92
N SER A 247 4.07 -2.61 15.49
CA SER A 247 3.83 -3.97 15.97
C SER A 247 4.32 -4.99 14.95
N GLN A 248 4.88 -6.09 15.45
CA GLN A 248 5.08 -7.29 14.64
C GLN A 248 3.76 -8.09 14.48
N ALA A 249 2.69 -7.68 15.15
CA ALA A 249 1.38 -8.31 15.12
C ALA A 249 0.47 -7.58 14.12
N HIS A 250 0.01 -8.28 13.10
CA HIS A 250 -0.62 -7.75 11.90
C HIS A 250 -2.15 -7.59 11.98
N ASN A 251 -2.76 -7.50 13.16
CA ASN A 251 -4.21 -7.38 13.34
C ASN A 251 -4.65 -5.96 13.70
N ALA A 252 -4.13 -4.95 12.99
CA ALA A 252 -4.44 -3.55 13.26
C ALA A 252 -5.79 -3.06 12.71
N HIS A 253 -6.71 -3.98 12.32
CA HIS A 253 -7.91 -3.58 11.56
C HIS A 253 -9.18 -3.39 12.40
N ASP A 254 -9.29 -4.05 13.57
CA ASP A 254 -10.51 -4.00 14.41
C ASP A 254 -10.26 -3.18 15.66
N PHE A 255 -10.35 -1.85 15.53
CA PHE A 255 -10.24 -0.94 16.65
C PHE A 255 -11.22 0.22 16.57
N THR A 256 -11.45 0.83 17.71
CA THR A 256 -12.07 2.14 17.82
C THR A 256 -11.03 3.22 18.08
N VAL A 257 -11.34 4.47 17.68
CA VAL A 257 -10.46 5.61 17.95
C VAL A 257 -10.76 6.13 19.34
N GLU A 258 -9.75 6.14 20.20
CA GLU A 258 -9.81 6.66 21.57
C GLU A 258 -9.12 8.02 21.65
N HIS A 259 -9.75 8.95 22.38
CA HIS A 259 -9.18 10.24 22.77
C HIS A 259 -8.44 10.11 24.10
N ILE A 260 -7.13 10.32 24.09
CA ILE A 260 -6.28 10.25 25.30
C ILE A 260 -6.73 11.28 26.33
N LEU A 261 -6.82 12.55 25.94
CA LEU A 261 -7.43 13.64 26.70
C LEU A 261 -8.80 13.94 26.12
N PRO A 262 -9.77 14.42 26.93
CA PRO A 262 -11.10 14.78 26.43
C PRO A 262 -11.01 15.79 25.28
N ASP A 263 -11.67 15.51 24.17
CA ASP A 263 -11.68 16.38 23.00
C ASP A 263 -12.51 17.67 23.24
N SER A 264 -13.40 17.69 24.24
CA SER A 264 -14.10 18.88 24.69
C SER A 264 -13.20 19.97 25.26
N ASP A 265 -12.03 19.60 25.77
CA ASP A 265 -11.16 20.52 26.54
C ASP A 265 -10.26 21.42 25.66
N GLY A 266 -10.29 21.23 24.35
CA GLY A 266 -9.57 22.08 23.43
C GLY A 266 -9.44 21.47 22.02
N ILE A 267 -9.37 22.32 20.99
CA ILE A 267 -9.31 21.90 19.59
C ILE A 267 -8.08 21.04 19.27
N THR A 268 -6.98 21.24 19.98
CA THR A 268 -5.77 20.43 19.84
C THR A 268 -5.99 18.98 20.25
N ASN A 269 -6.96 18.73 21.16
CA ASN A 269 -7.33 17.38 21.57
C ASN A 269 -8.14 16.63 20.50
N ALA A 270 -8.60 17.30 19.44
CA ALA A 270 -9.18 16.67 18.26
C ALA A 270 -8.13 16.18 17.26
N GLN A 271 -6.87 16.64 17.36
CA GLN A 271 -5.79 16.28 16.44
C GLN A 271 -5.31 14.84 16.64
N ILE A 272 -4.71 14.28 15.57
CA ILE A 272 -4.19 12.90 15.53
C ILE A 272 -3.25 12.58 16.69
N GLY A 273 -2.51 13.56 17.20
CA GLY A 273 -1.62 13.40 18.36
C GLY A 273 -2.33 13.01 19.66
N ASN A 274 -3.63 13.28 19.78
CA ASN A 274 -4.44 12.85 20.91
C ASN A 274 -5.18 11.53 20.67
N LEU A 275 -5.00 10.90 19.52
CA LEU A 275 -5.78 9.74 19.10
C LEU A 275 -4.93 8.47 19.09
N ILE A 276 -5.50 7.36 19.56
CA ILE A 276 -4.90 6.03 19.52
C ILE A 276 -5.93 4.99 19.09
N PRO A 277 -5.49 3.87 18.48
CA PRO A 277 -6.33 2.70 18.33
C PRO A 277 -6.50 2.01 19.69
N LEU A 278 -7.71 1.57 19.98
CA LEU A 278 -8.01 0.82 21.19
C LEU A 278 -9.12 -0.20 20.89
N GLU A 279 -9.07 -1.35 21.53
CA GLU A 279 -10.13 -2.35 21.46
C GLU A 279 -11.45 -1.77 21.97
N ASP A 280 -12.55 -2.08 21.32
CA ASP A 280 -13.88 -1.52 21.62
C ASP A 280 -14.27 -1.72 23.10
N VAL A 281 -13.99 -2.89 23.67
CA VAL A 281 -14.27 -3.17 25.08
C VAL A 281 -13.43 -2.29 26.02
N LEU A 282 -12.14 -2.12 25.73
CA LEU A 282 -11.26 -1.28 26.53
C LEU A 282 -11.65 0.21 26.40
N ASN A 283 -11.98 0.63 25.18
CA ASN A 283 -12.39 2.01 24.90
C ASN A 283 -13.68 2.38 25.68
N ARG A 284 -14.71 1.53 25.62
CA ARG A 284 -15.94 1.75 26.40
C ARG A 284 -15.68 1.81 27.92
N ASN A 285 -14.72 1.02 28.39
CA ASN A 285 -14.35 1.03 29.82
C ASN A 285 -13.49 2.26 30.20
N CYS A 286 -12.75 2.84 29.27
CA CYS A 286 -12.07 4.12 29.47
C CYS A 286 -13.05 5.27 29.70
N ALA A 287 -14.03 5.39 28.85
CA ALA A 287 -15.06 6.43 28.90
C ALA A 287 -14.48 7.81 29.31
N ASN A 288 -15.09 8.49 30.25
CA ASN A 288 -14.68 9.82 30.74
C ASN A 288 -13.71 9.75 31.94
N LYS A 289 -12.92 8.68 32.07
CA LYS A 289 -11.93 8.56 33.15
C LYS A 289 -10.79 9.55 32.99
N SER A 290 -10.12 9.87 34.11
CA SER A 290 -8.90 10.66 34.06
C SER A 290 -7.81 9.94 33.25
N PHE A 291 -6.86 10.68 32.69
CA PHE A 291 -5.78 10.11 31.90
C PHE A 291 -5.00 9.00 32.65
N VAL A 292 -4.69 9.21 33.91
CA VAL A 292 -3.99 8.20 34.73
C VAL A 292 -4.80 6.90 34.86
N ALA A 293 -6.12 7.03 35.07
CA ALA A 293 -7.00 5.84 35.14
C ALA A 293 -7.17 5.15 33.76
N LYS A 294 -7.09 5.89 32.65
CA LYS A 294 -7.09 5.32 31.30
C LYS A 294 -5.83 4.51 31.02
N CYS A 295 -4.68 4.86 31.59
CA CYS A 295 -3.43 4.13 31.42
C CYS A 295 -3.53 2.66 31.82
N ASP A 296 -4.36 2.31 32.82
CA ASP A 296 -4.57 0.91 33.24
C ASP A 296 -5.25 0.06 32.13
N PHE A 297 -6.04 0.70 31.29
CA PHE A 297 -6.65 0.05 30.12
C PHE A 297 -5.67 -0.01 28.96
N TYR A 298 -4.92 1.04 28.71
CA TYR A 298 -3.91 1.12 27.65
C TYR A 298 -2.81 0.06 27.80
N GLU A 299 -2.38 -0.24 29.02
CA GLU A 299 -1.39 -1.30 29.31
C GLU A 299 -1.88 -2.70 28.90
N ARG A 300 -3.19 -2.93 28.94
CA ARG A 300 -3.82 -4.20 28.56
C ARG A 300 -4.13 -4.33 27.09
N SER A 301 -3.94 -3.26 26.33
CA SER A 301 -4.21 -3.24 24.88
C SER A 301 -3.22 -4.10 24.11
N SER A 302 -3.67 -4.73 23.04
CA SER A 302 -2.81 -5.37 22.05
C SER A 302 -2.07 -4.36 21.17
N PHE A 303 -2.55 -3.10 21.12
CA PHE A 303 -1.95 -2.04 20.30
C PHE A 303 -0.70 -1.45 20.96
N THR A 304 0.40 -1.43 20.19
CA THR A 304 1.70 -0.93 20.67
C THR A 304 1.65 0.55 21.00
N SER A 305 0.95 1.36 20.22
CA SER A 305 0.81 2.79 20.47
C SER A 305 0.05 3.06 21.78
N ALA A 306 -1.00 2.30 22.09
CA ALA A 306 -1.73 2.45 23.36
C ALA A 306 -0.84 2.13 24.57
N ARG A 307 -0.16 0.97 24.57
CA ARG A 307 0.79 0.62 25.62
C ARG A 307 1.91 1.65 25.77
N GLY A 308 2.42 2.17 24.63
CA GLY A 308 3.45 3.20 24.60
C GLY A 308 3.02 4.50 25.27
N ILE A 309 1.75 4.91 25.15
CA ILE A 309 1.21 6.08 25.88
C ILE A 309 1.23 5.83 27.39
N ALA A 310 0.71 4.70 27.85
CA ALA A 310 0.71 4.38 29.28
C ALA A 310 2.13 4.35 29.86
N THR A 311 3.07 3.67 29.19
CA THR A 311 4.46 3.51 29.66
C THR A 311 5.20 4.85 29.75
N ARG A 312 4.98 5.77 28.78
CA ARG A 312 5.77 7.01 28.70
C ARG A 312 5.20 8.17 29.49
N PHE A 313 3.87 8.23 29.60
CA PHE A 313 3.19 9.45 30.05
C PHE A 313 2.37 9.27 31.34
N ARG A 314 2.28 8.07 31.92
CA ARG A 314 1.53 7.85 33.18
C ARG A 314 1.90 8.86 34.27
N GLU A 315 3.18 9.17 34.39
CA GLU A 315 3.74 10.08 35.42
C GLU A 315 4.31 11.38 34.80
N LYS A 316 4.05 11.64 33.53
CA LYS A 316 4.56 12.81 32.80
C LYS A 316 3.43 13.56 32.12
N PRO A 317 3.57 14.87 31.94
CA PRO A 317 2.59 15.64 31.15
C PRO A 317 2.50 15.09 29.72
N PHE A 318 1.27 14.90 29.25
CA PHE A 318 0.97 14.51 27.88
C PHE A 318 0.59 15.75 27.07
N ASP A 319 1.20 15.94 25.90
CA ASP A 319 0.95 17.05 24.99
C ASP A 319 0.59 16.53 23.59
N PRO A 320 -0.70 16.64 23.18
CA PRO A 320 -1.16 16.20 21.88
C PRO A 320 -0.43 16.87 20.70
N SER A 321 -0.09 18.15 20.82
CA SER A 321 0.58 18.89 19.73
C SER A 321 2.00 18.37 19.49
N LYS A 322 2.75 18.14 20.55
CA LYS A 322 4.10 17.53 20.46
C LYS A 322 4.03 16.12 19.88
N ARG A 323 3.04 15.34 20.30
CA ARG A 323 2.87 13.99 19.72
C ARG A 323 2.45 14.07 18.25
N THR A 324 1.63 15.04 17.82
CA THR A 324 1.33 15.25 16.41
C THR A 324 2.59 15.49 15.59
N GLU A 325 3.50 16.34 16.07
CA GLU A 325 4.78 16.62 15.40
C GLU A 325 5.70 15.38 15.38
N TYR A 326 5.74 14.65 16.48
CA TYR A 326 6.49 13.38 16.55
C TYR A 326 5.96 12.35 15.54
N LEU A 327 4.64 12.15 15.47
CA LEU A 327 4.03 11.20 14.51
C LEU A 327 4.26 11.64 13.06
N ALA A 328 4.17 12.94 12.75
CA ALA A 328 4.47 13.46 11.43
C ALA A 328 5.92 13.16 11.03
N LYS A 329 6.88 13.42 11.92
CA LYS A 329 8.29 13.11 11.70
C LYS A 329 8.51 11.61 11.51
N LEU A 330 7.86 10.78 12.33
CA LEU A 330 7.93 9.33 12.25
C LEU A 330 7.47 8.83 10.88
N MET A 331 6.32 9.29 10.36
CA MET A 331 5.81 8.87 9.07
C MET A 331 6.73 9.27 7.91
N VAL A 332 7.29 10.46 7.90
CA VAL A 332 8.19 10.92 6.83
C VAL A 332 9.59 10.33 6.94
N THR A 333 10.09 10.04 8.15
CA THR A 333 11.39 9.38 8.33
C THR A 333 11.34 7.90 7.94
N ARG A 334 10.21 7.24 8.20
CA ARG A 334 9.94 5.88 7.71
C ARG A 334 9.85 5.83 6.19
N ASP A 335 9.51 6.95 5.56
CA ASP A 335 9.55 7.17 4.12
C ASP A 335 10.98 7.34 3.57
N SER A 336 11.98 7.55 4.44
CA SER A 336 13.36 7.48 4.00
C SER A 336 13.78 6.02 3.96
N MET A 337 14.02 5.50 2.77
CA MET A 337 14.67 4.19 2.58
C MET A 337 16.16 4.24 3.01
N GLN A 338 16.46 4.66 4.18
CA GLN A 338 17.61 4.18 4.94
C GLN A 338 17.50 2.68 5.24
N PHE A 339 16.51 2.08 4.74
CA PHE A 339 16.01 0.78 4.51
C PHE A 339 17.11 -0.22 4.14
N VAL A 340 17.93 0.12 3.16
CA VAL A 340 19.02 -0.76 2.74
C VAL A 340 20.22 -0.63 3.67
N ARG A 341 20.41 0.50 4.36
CA ARG A 341 21.50 0.66 5.32
C ARG A 341 21.16 0.12 6.70
N HIS A 342 19.91 0.16 7.15
CA HIS A 342 19.50 -0.30 8.49
C HIS A 342 19.24 -1.81 8.58
N LEU A 343 19.15 -2.55 7.48
CA LEU A 343 19.13 -4.02 7.55
C LEU A 343 20.39 -4.62 8.21
N LYS A 344 21.46 -3.86 8.34
CA LYS A 344 22.67 -4.26 9.12
C LYS A 344 22.66 -3.87 10.58
N PHE A 345 21.70 -3.04 11.05
CA PHE A 345 21.77 -2.41 12.39
C PHE A 345 20.60 -2.75 13.32
N TYR A 346 19.57 -3.48 12.91
CA TYR A 346 18.43 -3.81 13.80
C TYR A 346 18.68 -4.99 14.74
N HIS A 347 19.94 -5.28 15.08
CA HIS A 347 20.26 -6.34 16.06
C HIS A 347 20.74 -5.84 17.42
N THR A 348 20.60 -4.56 17.76
CA THR A 348 20.89 -4.11 19.12
C THR A 348 19.72 -3.34 19.74
N PRO A 349 19.30 -3.69 21.00
CA PRO A 349 18.25 -2.99 21.72
C PRO A 349 18.60 -1.53 22.11
N GLU A 350 19.80 -1.06 21.80
CA GLU A 350 20.32 0.24 22.25
C GLU A 350 19.97 1.40 21.32
N ASP A 351 19.71 1.17 20.03
CA ASP A 351 19.41 2.23 19.05
C ASP A 351 18.01 2.85 19.21
N HIS A 352 17.13 2.25 20.02
CA HIS A 352 15.85 2.84 20.37
C HIS A 352 15.94 4.02 21.36
N ARG A 353 17.08 4.26 22.01
CA ARG A 353 17.20 5.30 23.04
C ARG A 353 17.42 6.71 22.49
N GLU A 354 18.06 6.88 21.34
CA GLU A 354 18.34 8.21 20.78
C GLU A 354 17.15 8.85 20.02
N VAL A 355 16.19 8.07 19.58
CA VAL A 355 14.98 8.60 18.90
C VAL A 355 13.93 9.09 19.91
N PHE A 356 14.11 8.80 21.20
CA PHE A 356 13.12 8.99 22.26
C PHE A 356 13.52 9.97 23.37
N SER A 357 14.58 10.75 23.19
CA SER A 357 14.94 11.81 24.14
C SER A 357 14.20 13.10 23.81
N PHE A 358 12.92 13.16 24.17
CA PHE A 358 12.14 14.40 24.31
C PHE A 358 11.24 14.30 25.54
#